data_a2952c16d1e3b24148ebd8122fc8bc67
#
_entry.id   a2952c16d1e3b24148ebd8122fc8bc67
#
_cell.length_a   1.000
_cell.length_b   1.000
_cell.length_c   1.000
_cell.angle_alpha   90.00
_cell.angle_beta   90.00
_cell.angle_gamma   90.00
#
_symmetry.space_group_name_H-M   'P 1'
#
loop_
_entity.id
_entity.type
_entity.pdbx_description
1 polymer ?
#
loop_
_entity_poly.entity_id
_entity_poly.type
_entity_poly.pdbx_seq_one_letter_code
_entity_poly.pdbx_strand_id
1 'polypeptide(L)'
;MPEGHSVHRLAKQFGSVFAGERLAVSSPQGRFSAGAALLDGGTLLSALAHGKQLFLRFDGDRVLRVHLGLYGAWSFGGDSTFRGASSIGAPRRVGESEQPSGSGDGDGDAYGGPPEPVGAVRVRLVSAHGWADLRGPTACEVITGAEEEAARAKLGPDPLQPSSDGTVFVRKVMSSITAVGIQLMNQAVIAGIGNIYRAEVLFLQGINPWRPGRQLREDEAAGIWADTVRLMKDGVREGRIITTTSEARNGRPKRSAPNYVYKRTGEPCRRCGTPILTAEMAARNVYWCPQCQAA
;
A
#
# COMPACT_ATOMS: atom_id res chain seq x y z
N MET A 1 7.77 -1.84 -2.64
CA MET A 1 6.75 -1.18 -3.48
C MET A 1 5.48 -1.07 -2.64
N PRO A 2 4.92 0.12 -2.47
CA PRO A 2 3.66 0.29 -1.75
C PRO A 2 2.52 -0.43 -2.48
N GLU A 3 1.76 -1.24 -1.74
CA GLU A 3 0.51 -1.85 -2.21
C GLU A 3 -0.61 -1.46 -1.23
N GLY A 4 -1.83 -1.95 -1.40
CA GLY A 4 -2.99 -1.52 -0.63
C GLY A 4 -2.78 -1.51 0.90
N HIS A 5 -2.11 -2.52 1.45
CA HIS A 5 -1.80 -2.57 2.89
C HIS A 5 -1.04 -1.33 3.41
N SER A 6 -0.09 -0.81 2.62
CA SER A 6 0.67 0.40 3.02
C SER A 6 -0.23 1.64 3.06
N VAL A 7 -1.17 1.75 2.11
CA VAL A 7 -2.09 2.89 2.04
C VAL A 7 -3.12 2.84 3.17
N HIS A 8 -3.62 1.65 3.50
CA HIS A 8 -4.49 1.47 4.67
C HIS A 8 -3.78 1.76 5.99
N ARG A 9 -2.49 1.43 6.11
CA ARG A 9 -1.67 1.86 7.26
C ARG A 9 -1.53 3.37 7.33
N LEU A 10 -1.32 4.04 6.19
CA LEU A 10 -1.29 5.50 6.12
C LEU A 10 -2.61 6.10 6.59
N ALA A 11 -3.74 5.64 6.06
CA ALA A 11 -5.05 6.14 6.46
C ALA A 11 -5.27 5.98 7.97
N LYS A 12 -4.92 4.81 8.53
CA LYS A 12 -5.00 4.58 9.98
C LYS A 12 -4.10 5.55 10.75
N GLN A 13 -2.86 5.76 10.33
CA GLN A 13 -1.93 6.65 11.02
C GLN A 13 -2.36 8.12 10.93
N PHE A 14 -2.77 8.59 9.75
CA PHE A 14 -3.32 9.95 9.61
C PHE A 14 -4.57 10.15 10.47
N GLY A 15 -5.47 9.15 10.50
CA GLY A 15 -6.65 9.18 11.34
C GLY A 15 -6.33 9.25 12.85
N SER A 16 -5.30 8.53 13.30
CA SER A 16 -4.93 8.50 14.72
C SER A 16 -4.10 9.70 15.18
N VAL A 17 -3.34 10.33 14.27
CA VAL A 17 -2.38 11.40 14.63
C VAL A 17 -2.92 12.79 14.31
N PHE A 18 -3.66 12.93 13.21
CA PHE A 18 -4.01 14.24 12.67
C PHE A 18 -5.51 14.51 12.54
N ALA A 19 -6.39 13.50 12.71
CA ALA A 19 -7.82 13.73 12.59
C ALA A 19 -8.32 14.63 13.75
N GLY A 20 -9.09 15.67 13.39
CA GLY A 20 -9.54 16.71 14.29
C GLY A 20 -8.56 17.87 14.45
N GLU A 21 -7.33 17.75 13.95
CA GLU A 21 -6.29 18.76 14.05
C GLU A 21 -6.38 19.78 12.89
N ARG A 22 -6.11 21.05 13.22
CA ARG A 22 -5.87 22.09 12.24
C ARG A 22 -4.43 22.01 11.74
N LEU A 23 -4.25 21.93 10.42
CA LEU A 23 -2.94 21.67 9.82
C LEU A 23 -2.40 22.89 9.07
N ALA A 24 -1.15 23.25 9.34
CA ALA A 24 -0.39 24.07 8.40
C ALA A 24 0.06 23.18 7.24
N VAL A 25 -0.26 23.59 6.01
CA VAL A 25 0.04 22.82 4.80
C VAL A 25 0.94 23.63 3.88
N SER A 26 2.05 23.03 3.48
CA SER A 26 3.02 23.69 2.60
C SER A 26 3.55 22.74 1.52
N SER A 27 4.13 23.34 0.48
CA SER A 27 4.86 22.61 -0.56
C SER A 27 6.28 23.17 -0.63
N PRO A 28 7.23 22.64 0.14
CA PRO A 28 8.57 23.24 0.32
C PRO A 28 9.32 23.54 -1.01
N GLN A 29 9.16 22.68 -2.02
CA GLN A 29 9.75 22.89 -3.36
C GLN A 29 8.75 23.40 -4.40
N GLY A 30 7.59 23.88 -4.00
CA GLY A 30 6.62 24.56 -4.86
C GLY A 30 5.82 23.70 -5.83
N ARG A 31 6.11 22.40 -5.95
CA ARG A 31 5.45 21.51 -6.96
C ARG A 31 3.98 21.22 -6.67
N PHE A 32 3.46 21.65 -5.54
CA PHE A 32 2.09 21.49 -5.08
C PHE A 32 1.56 22.77 -4.41
N SER A 33 2.13 23.95 -4.70
CA SER A 33 1.82 25.21 -4.02
C SER A 33 0.34 25.57 -4.04
N ALA A 34 -0.32 25.44 -5.20
CA ALA A 34 -1.74 25.74 -5.33
C ALA A 34 -2.61 24.81 -4.47
N GLY A 35 -2.31 23.51 -4.47
CA GLY A 35 -3.02 22.54 -3.63
C GLY A 35 -2.75 22.76 -2.14
N ALA A 36 -1.51 23.08 -1.78
CA ALA A 36 -1.15 23.40 -0.40
C ALA A 36 -1.93 24.64 0.10
N ALA A 37 -2.00 25.71 -0.69
CA ALA A 37 -2.74 26.92 -0.34
C ALA A 37 -4.25 26.67 -0.14
N LEU A 38 -4.83 25.68 -0.85
CA LEU A 38 -6.23 25.29 -0.65
C LEU A 38 -6.46 24.59 0.69
N LEU A 39 -5.47 23.88 1.20
CA LEU A 39 -5.57 23.05 2.41
C LEU A 39 -5.02 23.73 3.66
N ASP A 40 -4.18 24.77 3.49
CA ASP A 40 -3.49 25.43 4.58
C ASP A 40 -4.46 26.05 5.59
N GLY A 41 -4.22 25.77 6.88
CA GLY A 41 -5.10 26.19 7.97
C GLY A 41 -6.43 25.42 8.06
N GLY A 42 -6.65 24.41 7.21
CA GLY A 42 -7.83 23.54 7.27
C GLY A 42 -7.72 22.47 8.36
N THR A 43 -8.87 21.94 8.77
CA THR A 43 -8.96 20.84 9.74
C THR A 43 -9.05 19.51 8.99
N LEU A 44 -8.18 18.55 9.31
CA LEU A 44 -8.29 17.19 8.81
C LEU A 44 -9.44 16.46 9.50
N LEU A 45 -10.52 16.18 8.79
CA LEU A 45 -11.70 15.52 9.34
C LEU A 45 -11.56 13.99 9.40
N SER A 46 -10.99 13.39 8.37
CA SER A 46 -10.81 11.94 8.30
C SER A 46 -9.76 11.55 7.26
N ALA A 47 -9.25 10.34 7.41
CA ALA A 47 -8.34 9.72 6.47
C ALA A 47 -8.88 8.36 6.01
N LEU A 48 -8.96 8.13 4.71
CA LEU A 48 -9.50 6.93 4.10
C LEU A 48 -8.52 6.36 3.08
N ALA A 49 -8.55 5.04 2.92
CA ALA A 49 -7.87 4.33 1.85
C ALA A 49 -8.88 3.56 1.02
N HIS A 50 -8.68 3.50 -0.29
CA HIS A 50 -9.32 2.53 -1.16
C HIS A 50 -8.30 2.03 -2.17
N GLY A 51 -7.98 0.76 -2.10
CA GLY A 51 -6.89 0.15 -2.86
C GLY A 51 -5.55 0.83 -2.59
N LYS A 52 -5.03 1.49 -3.62
CA LYS A 52 -3.75 2.23 -3.54
C LYS A 52 -3.94 3.74 -3.47
N GLN A 53 -5.16 4.22 -3.28
CA GLN A 53 -5.49 5.64 -3.14
C GLN A 53 -5.65 6.00 -1.66
N LEU A 54 -5.00 7.07 -1.24
CA LEU A 54 -5.19 7.71 0.06
C LEU A 54 -6.03 8.97 -0.15
N PHE A 55 -7.01 9.18 0.70
CA PHE A 55 -7.88 10.35 0.73
C PHE A 55 -7.84 10.95 2.12
N LEU A 56 -7.32 12.16 2.23
CA LEU A 56 -7.32 12.96 3.45
C LEU A 56 -8.38 14.04 3.29
N ARG A 57 -9.49 13.93 4.02
CA ARG A 57 -10.63 14.83 3.92
C ARG A 57 -10.46 15.99 4.88
N PHE A 58 -10.46 17.20 4.35
CA PHE A 58 -10.43 18.44 5.10
C PHE A 58 -11.83 19.08 5.14
N ASP A 59 -12.00 20.05 6.00
CA ASP A 59 -13.18 20.92 5.97
C ASP A 59 -13.29 21.68 4.63
N GLY A 60 -14.47 22.25 4.36
CA GLY A 60 -14.72 23.00 3.13
C GLY A 60 -14.73 22.13 1.84
N ASP A 61 -15.14 20.87 1.93
CA ASP A 61 -15.24 19.92 0.81
C ASP A 61 -13.92 19.75 0.03
N ARG A 62 -12.81 19.66 0.74
CA ARG A 62 -11.46 19.49 0.17
C ARG A 62 -10.90 18.14 0.55
N VAL A 63 -10.40 17.42 -0.44
CA VAL A 63 -9.79 16.09 -0.24
C VAL A 63 -8.41 16.07 -0.88
N LEU A 64 -7.37 15.87 -0.07
CA LEU A 64 -6.05 15.58 -0.60
C LEU A 64 -6.01 14.12 -1.03
N ARG A 65 -5.99 13.89 -2.34
CA ARG A 65 -5.83 12.57 -2.95
C ARG A 65 -4.37 12.29 -3.24
N VAL A 66 -3.87 11.14 -2.76
CA VAL A 66 -2.47 10.72 -2.98
C VAL A 66 -2.40 9.30 -3.51
N HIS A 67 -1.60 9.10 -4.56
CA HIS A 67 -1.17 7.78 -5.04
C HIS A 67 0.35 7.69 -4.94
N LEU A 68 0.85 6.77 -4.11
CA LEU A 68 2.29 6.66 -3.85
C LEU A 68 3.10 6.20 -5.07
N GLY A 69 2.52 5.36 -5.93
CA GLY A 69 3.25 4.74 -7.04
C GLY A 69 4.34 3.78 -6.55
N LEU A 70 5.48 3.78 -7.21
CA LEU A 70 6.60 2.89 -6.89
C LEU A 70 7.53 3.45 -5.81
N TYR A 71 7.67 4.76 -5.75
CA TYR A 71 8.70 5.46 -4.97
C TYR A 71 8.13 6.40 -3.90
N GLY A 72 6.81 6.58 -3.89
CA GLY A 72 6.16 7.46 -2.94
C GLY A 72 6.25 6.93 -1.51
N ALA A 73 6.53 7.85 -0.58
CA ALA A 73 6.55 7.56 0.85
C ALA A 73 6.17 8.79 1.65
N TRP A 74 5.53 8.55 2.79
CA TRP A 74 5.35 9.52 3.85
C TRP A 74 6.36 9.28 4.95
N SER A 75 6.98 10.35 5.45
CA SER A 75 7.75 10.37 6.68
C SER A 75 6.99 11.15 7.73
N PHE A 76 7.13 10.76 8.98
CA PHE A 76 6.38 11.32 10.09
C PHE A 76 7.30 11.57 11.27
N GLY A 77 6.94 12.51 12.11
CA GLY A 77 7.52 12.73 13.40
C GLY A 77 6.64 13.67 14.23
N GLY A 78 7.02 13.91 15.46
CA GLY A 78 6.25 14.75 16.37
C GLY A 78 6.92 14.85 17.72
N ASP A 79 6.17 15.35 18.70
CA ASP A 79 6.56 15.43 20.09
C ASP A 79 6.59 14.07 20.81
N SER A 80 6.79 14.06 22.11
CA SER A 80 6.81 12.85 22.93
C SER A 80 5.49 12.08 22.99
N THR A 81 4.39 12.68 22.53
CA THR A 81 3.07 12.05 22.43
C THR A 81 2.85 11.32 21.09
N PHE A 82 3.66 11.61 20.08
CA PHE A 82 3.57 10.99 18.76
C PHE A 82 3.69 9.46 18.88
N ARG A 83 2.68 8.76 18.38
CA ARG A 83 2.64 7.29 18.32
C ARG A 83 2.35 6.86 16.89
N GLY A 84 3.39 6.45 16.17
CA GLY A 84 3.25 6.02 14.78
C GLY A 84 4.57 5.56 14.19
N ALA A 85 4.49 5.03 12.96
CA ALA A 85 5.68 4.69 12.20
C ALA A 85 6.37 5.98 11.71
N SER A 86 7.69 6.04 11.77
CA SER A 86 8.46 7.17 11.23
C SER A 86 8.40 7.27 9.71
N SER A 87 8.05 6.17 9.00
CA SER A 87 7.88 6.18 7.56
C SER A 87 6.97 5.06 7.09
N ILE A 88 6.09 5.37 6.11
CA ILE A 88 5.24 4.39 5.42
C ILE A 88 5.27 4.68 3.92
N GLY A 89 5.54 3.64 3.11
CA GLY A 89 5.59 3.76 1.66
C GLY A 89 6.69 2.92 1.04
N ALA A 90 7.38 3.48 0.04
CA ALA A 90 8.51 2.82 -0.58
C ALA A 90 9.66 2.64 0.43
N PRO A 91 10.40 1.50 0.38
CA PRO A 91 11.54 1.31 1.25
C PRO A 91 12.56 2.43 0.99
N ARG A 92 13.13 2.96 2.04
CA ARG A 92 14.23 3.93 1.97
C ARG A 92 15.44 3.29 1.28
N ARG A 93 16.27 4.11 0.65
CA ARG A 93 17.57 3.66 0.13
C ARG A 93 18.44 3.15 1.26
N VAL A 94 19.32 2.20 0.96
CA VAL A 94 20.31 1.66 1.90
C VAL A 94 21.06 2.82 2.55
N GLY A 95 21.05 2.90 3.89
CA GLY A 95 21.68 3.98 4.66
C GLY A 95 20.72 4.94 5.37
N GLU A 96 19.42 4.91 5.07
CA GLU A 96 18.42 5.62 5.87
C GLU A 96 17.95 4.70 7.02
N SER A 97 18.43 4.97 8.25
CA SER A 97 18.06 4.21 9.43
C SER A 97 16.57 4.34 9.76
N GLU A 98 15.93 3.22 10.12
CA GLU A 98 14.67 3.20 10.86
C GLU A 98 15.00 3.66 12.31
N GLN A 99 15.26 4.94 12.51
CA GLN A 99 15.25 5.47 13.87
C GLN A 99 13.79 5.64 14.27
N PRO A 100 13.37 5.13 15.44
CA PRO A 100 12.11 5.55 16.04
C PRO A 100 12.21 7.08 16.21
N SER A 101 11.21 7.80 15.69
CA SER A 101 11.09 9.23 15.98
C SER A 101 10.81 9.35 17.49
N GLY A 102 11.79 9.74 18.26
CA GLY A 102 11.67 9.83 19.72
C GLY A 102 12.91 9.45 20.49
N SER A 103 14.02 9.02 19.86
CA SER A 103 15.32 8.91 20.52
C SER A 103 16.18 10.14 20.19
N GLY A 104 15.70 11.32 20.55
CA GLY A 104 16.57 12.38 20.98
C GLY A 104 16.91 12.07 22.43
N ASP A 105 18.13 11.64 22.73
CA ASP A 105 18.72 11.80 24.05
C ASP A 105 18.85 13.32 24.30
N GLY A 106 17.80 13.89 24.82
CA GLY A 106 17.67 15.30 25.12
C GLY A 106 16.61 15.46 26.19
N ASP A 107 17.07 15.80 27.37
CA ASP A 107 16.32 16.27 28.51
C ASP A 107 15.22 17.26 28.10
N GLY A 108 13.95 16.89 28.30
CA GLY A 108 12.81 17.78 28.52
C GLY A 108 12.49 18.89 27.52
N ASP A 109 13.04 18.94 26.30
CA ASP A 109 12.76 20.01 25.36
C ASP A 109 11.41 19.85 24.68
N ALA A 110 10.57 20.87 24.76
CA ALA A 110 9.33 21.01 24.05
C ALA A 110 9.55 20.82 22.54
N TYR A 111 8.64 20.07 21.86
CA TYR A 111 8.66 19.88 20.41
C TYR A 111 8.80 21.24 19.69
N GLY A 112 9.98 21.50 19.14
CA GLY A 112 10.31 22.75 18.46
C GLY A 112 9.78 22.86 17.02
N GLY A 113 8.89 21.96 16.62
CA GLY A 113 8.35 21.91 15.25
C GLY A 113 9.03 20.86 14.36
N PRO A 114 8.63 20.77 13.07
CA PRO A 114 9.21 19.82 12.13
C PRO A 114 10.67 20.19 11.81
N PRO A 115 11.54 19.20 11.55
CA PRO A 115 12.89 19.47 11.05
C PRO A 115 12.82 20.12 9.65
N GLU A 116 13.93 20.71 9.22
CA GLU A 116 14.04 21.22 7.85
C GLU A 116 13.69 20.13 6.84
N PRO A 117 12.95 20.48 5.74
CA PRO A 117 12.54 19.53 4.73
C PRO A 117 13.75 18.88 4.04
N VAL A 118 13.86 17.55 4.11
CA VAL A 118 14.96 16.82 3.46
C VAL A 118 14.52 16.28 2.11
N GLY A 119 15.21 16.65 1.05
CA GLY A 119 14.94 16.19 -0.32
C GLY A 119 13.68 16.78 -0.93
N ALA A 120 13.11 16.11 -1.95
CA ALA A 120 11.98 16.62 -2.72
C ALA A 120 10.62 16.34 -2.02
N VAL A 121 10.30 17.14 -1.00
CA VAL A 121 9.00 17.08 -0.31
C VAL A 121 7.91 17.69 -1.17
N ARG A 122 6.90 16.90 -1.59
CA ARG A 122 5.78 17.33 -2.41
C ARG A 122 4.78 18.17 -1.60
N VAL A 123 4.42 17.68 -0.43
CA VAL A 123 3.56 18.34 0.53
C VAL A 123 4.03 18.02 1.94
N ARG A 124 3.99 19.02 2.81
CA ARG A 124 4.25 18.94 4.25
C ARG A 124 2.98 19.31 4.99
N LEU A 125 2.58 18.49 5.94
CA LEU A 125 1.48 18.72 6.87
C LEU A 125 2.07 18.85 8.27
N VAL A 126 1.65 19.88 9.02
CA VAL A 126 2.14 20.15 10.38
C VAL A 126 0.95 20.46 11.29
N SER A 127 0.87 19.77 12.42
CA SER A 127 -0.03 20.08 13.54
C SER A 127 0.76 20.59 14.75
N ALA A 128 0.08 20.87 15.84
CA ALA A 128 0.72 21.23 17.10
C ALA A 128 1.64 20.13 17.65
N HIS A 129 1.36 18.86 17.34
CA HIS A 129 2.01 17.69 17.95
C HIS A 129 2.81 16.82 16.96
N GLY A 130 2.72 17.10 15.66
CA GLY A 130 3.40 16.25 14.68
C GLY A 130 3.45 16.83 13.28
N TRP A 131 4.19 16.15 12.43
CA TRP A 131 4.38 16.51 11.03
C TRP A 131 4.37 15.27 10.13
N ALA A 132 4.07 15.50 8.86
CA ALA A 132 4.14 14.48 7.81
C ALA A 132 4.64 15.08 6.50
N ASP A 133 5.64 14.43 5.88
CA ASP A 133 6.26 14.81 4.61
C ASP A 133 6.02 13.75 3.53
N LEU A 134 5.40 14.14 2.42
CA LEU A 134 5.23 13.28 1.24
C LEU A 134 6.37 13.48 0.25
N ARG A 135 6.99 12.39 -0.18
CA ARG A 135 8.01 12.38 -1.24
C ARG A 135 7.66 11.40 -2.35
N GLY A 136 8.00 11.74 -3.59
CA GLY A 136 7.95 10.86 -4.74
C GLY A 136 6.58 10.25 -5.11
N PRO A 137 5.42 10.88 -4.83
CA PRO A 137 4.13 10.33 -5.22
C PRO A 137 3.95 10.38 -6.75
N THR A 138 3.17 9.42 -7.29
CA THR A 138 2.74 9.46 -8.70
C THR A 138 1.62 10.48 -8.91
N ALA A 139 0.69 10.61 -7.93
CA ALA A 139 -0.34 11.63 -7.93
C ALA A 139 -0.45 12.28 -6.54
N CYS A 140 -0.67 13.60 -6.53
CA CYS A 140 -0.92 14.41 -5.34
C CYS A 140 -1.75 15.61 -5.79
N GLU A 141 -3.02 15.64 -5.45
CA GLU A 141 -3.98 16.64 -5.94
C GLU A 141 -5.05 16.92 -4.89
N VAL A 142 -5.66 18.08 -4.96
CA VAL A 142 -6.85 18.43 -4.17
C VAL A 142 -8.07 18.24 -5.06
N ILE A 143 -9.02 17.48 -4.56
CA ILE A 143 -10.29 17.17 -5.22
C ILE A 143 -11.45 17.45 -4.27
N THR A 144 -12.67 17.48 -4.78
CA THR A 144 -13.92 17.57 -4.00
C THR A 144 -14.37 16.19 -3.51
N GLY A 145 -15.31 16.14 -2.56
CA GLY A 145 -15.94 14.88 -2.12
C GLY A 145 -16.65 14.16 -3.26
N ALA A 146 -17.31 14.87 -4.17
CA ALA A 146 -17.93 14.27 -5.35
C ALA A 146 -16.91 13.62 -6.30
N GLU A 147 -15.76 14.27 -6.50
CA GLU A 147 -14.66 13.71 -7.29
C GLU A 147 -13.99 12.49 -6.60
N GLU A 148 -13.91 12.49 -5.26
CA GLU A 148 -13.48 11.30 -4.50
C GLU A 148 -14.41 10.13 -4.74
N GLU A 149 -15.73 10.33 -4.63
CA GLU A 149 -16.72 9.28 -4.89
C GLU A 149 -16.61 8.75 -6.32
N ALA A 150 -16.49 9.62 -7.30
CA ALA A 150 -16.30 9.25 -8.70
C ALA A 150 -14.99 8.47 -8.93
N ALA A 151 -13.91 8.84 -8.23
CA ALA A 151 -12.63 8.14 -8.30
C ALA A 151 -12.73 6.74 -7.69
N ARG A 152 -13.41 6.59 -6.55
CA ARG A 152 -13.63 5.31 -5.88
C ARG A 152 -14.55 4.38 -6.65
N ALA A 153 -15.61 4.92 -7.28
CA ALA A 153 -16.55 4.16 -8.09
C ALA A 153 -15.89 3.45 -9.30
N LYS A 154 -14.76 3.94 -9.78
CA LYS A 154 -13.97 3.31 -10.85
C LYS A 154 -13.14 2.10 -10.38
N LEU A 155 -13.02 1.91 -9.08
CA LEU A 155 -12.22 0.84 -8.49
C LEU A 155 -13.08 -0.39 -8.19
N GLY A 156 -12.46 -1.54 -8.23
CA GLY A 156 -13.06 -2.79 -7.77
C GLY A 156 -13.15 -2.88 -6.25
N PRO A 157 -13.71 -3.98 -5.72
CA PRO A 157 -13.77 -4.21 -4.29
C PRO A 157 -12.36 -4.20 -3.68
N ASP A 158 -12.24 -3.54 -2.53
CA ASP A 158 -10.98 -3.48 -1.76
C ASP A 158 -11.01 -4.54 -0.66
N PRO A 159 -10.09 -5.52 -0.65
CA PRO A 159 -10.05 -6.59 0.34
C PRO A 159 -9.90 -6.13 1.81
N LEU A 160 -9.46 -4.88 2.02
CA LEU A 160 -9.29 -4.31 3.36
C LEU A 160 -10.48 -3.48 3.83
N GLN A 161 -11.46 -3.21 2.96
CA GLN A 161 -12.71 -2.54 3.36
C GLN A 161 -13.68 -3.56 3.97
N PRO A 162 -14.21 -3.32 5.19
CA PRO A 162 -15.15 -4.24 5.84
C PRO A 162 -16.43 -4.50 5.04
N SER A 163 -16.87 -3.50 4.26
CA SER A 163 -18.08 -3.57 3.42
C SER A 163 -17.84 -4.19 2.04
N SER A 164 -16.60 -4.56 1.70
CA SER A 164 -16.30 -5.14 0.38
C SER A 164 -16.85 -6.55 0.23
N ASP A 165 -17.62 -6.75 -0.82
CA ASP A 165 -18.16 -8.05 -1.19
C ASP A 165 -17.23 -8.79 -2.16
N GLY A 166 -16.66 -9.90 -1.72
CA GLY A 166 -15.79 -10.75 -2.54
C GLY A 166 -16.50 -11.39 -3.72
N THR A 167 -17.84 -11.54 -3.66
CA THR A 167 -18.62 -12.11 -4.78
C THR A 167 -18.58 -11.23 -6.02
N VAL A 168 -18.44 -9.91 -5.85
CA VAL A 168 -18.24 -8.95 -6.95
C VAL A 168 -16.93 -9.24 -7.68
N PHE A 169 -15.85 -9.50 -6.94
CA PHE A 169 -14.57 -9.91 -7.52
C PHE A 169 -14.69 -11.25 -8.25
N VAL A 170 -15.27 -12.26 -7.59
CA VAL A 170 -15.41 -13.61 -8.14
C VAL A 170 -16.16 -13.56 -9.48
N ARG A 171 -17.33 -12.93 -9.54
CA ARG A 171 -18.09 -12.77 -10.79
C ARG A 171 -17.26 -12.07 -11.87
N LYS A 172 -16.56 -11.01 -11.51
CA LYS A 172 -15.82 -10.18 -12.46
C LYS A 172 -14.61 -10.91 -13.03
N VAL A 173 -13.85 -11.62 -12.20
CA VAL A 173 -12.68 -12.37 -12.67
C VAL A 173 -13.08 -13.54 -13.54
N MET A 174 -14.16 -14.27 -13.19
CA MET A 174 -14.64 -15.44 -13.93
C MET A 174 -15.36 -15.08 -15.23
N SER A 175 -15.86 -13.87 -15.42
CA SER A 175 -16.48 -13.44 -16.68
C SER A 175 -15.50 -13.12 -17.80
N SER A 176 -14.20 -13.12 -17.53
CA SER A 176 -13.18 -12.61 -18.46
C SER A 176 -12.31 -13.71 -19.07
N ILE A 177 -11.99 -13.57 -20.35
CA ILE A 177 -10.99 -14.39 -21.06
C ILE A 177 -9.55 -13.96 -20.75
N THR A 178 -9.38 -12.80 -20.13
CA THR A 178 -8.06 -12.27 -19.77
C THR A 178 -7.40 -13.16 -18.70
N ALA A 179 -6.09 -13.36 -18.83
CA ALA A 179 -5.28 -14.11 -17.87
C ALA A 179 -5.46 -13.55 -16.45
N VAL A 180 -5.64 -14.44 -15.46
CA VAL A 180 -5.89 -14.06 -14.06
C VAL A 180 -4.78 -13.17 -13.50
N GLY A 181 -3.52 -13.43 -13.86
CA GLY A 181 -2.38 -12.61 -13.45
C GLY A 181 -2.46 -11.15 -13.96
N ILE A 182 -3.08 -10.90 -15.12
CA ILE A 182 -3.35 -9.54 -15.62
C ILE A 182 -4.52 -8.93 -14.86
N GLN A 183 -5.59 -9.68 -14.65
CA GLN A 183 -6.79 -9.21 -13.97
C GLN A 183 -6.50 -8.76 -12.54
N LEU A 184 -5.64 -9.47 -11.79
CA LEU A 184 -5.25 -9.10 -10.44
C LEU A 184 -4.46 -7.77 -10.38
N MET A 185 -3.86 -7.32 -11.48
CA MET A 185 -3.21 -6.01 -11.54
C MET A 185 -4.17 -4.87 -11.91
N ASN A 186 -5.36 -5.19 -12.42
CA ASN A 186 -6.38 -4.23 -12.78
C ASN A 186 -7.15 -3.77 -11.52
N GLN A 187 -6.92 -2.52 -11.13
CA GLN A 187 -7.55 -1.94 -9.93
C GLN A 187 -9.08 -1.81 -10.06
N ALA A 188 -9.65 -1.91 -11.26
CA ALA A 188 -11.09 -1.96 -11.46
C ALA A 188 -11.67 -3.38 -11.24
N VAL A 189 -10.85 -4.43 -11.24
CA VAL A 189 -11.26 -5.81 -10.92
C VAL A 189 -11.15 -6.06 -9.42
N ILE A 190 -10.02 -5.71 -8.84
CA ILE A 190 -9.74 -5.80 -7.41
C ILE A 190 -8.78 -4.67 -7.01
N ALA A 191 -9.17 -3.87 -6.04
CA ALA A 191 -8.35 -2.75 -5.62
C ALA A 191 -7.26 -3.17 -4.62
N GLY A 192 -6.10 -2.50 -4.67
CA GLY A 192 -5.03 -2.66 -3.69
C GLY A 192 -3.96 -3.70 -4.03
N ILE A 193 -4.27 -4.73 -4.83
CA ILE A 193 -3.27 -5.73 -5.24
C ILE A 193 -2.21 -5.08 -6.15
N GLY A 194 -0.96 -5.41 -5.88
CA GLY A 194 0.16 -5.11 -6.76
C GLY A 194 0.92 -6.39 -7.12
N ASN A 195 2.15 -6.20 -7.56
CA ASN A 195 2.94 -7.28 -8.14
C ASN A 195 3.33 -8.36 -7.12
N ILE A 196 3.48 -7.98 -5.84
CA ILE A 196 3.85 -8.93 -4.79
C ILE A 196 2.64 -9.81 -4.48
N TYR A 197 1.52 -9.21 -4.11
CA TYR A 197 0.32 -9.98 -3.80
C TYR A 197 -0.15 -10.83 -4.98
N ARG A 198 -0.09 -10.30 -6.23
CA ARG A 198 -0.41 -11.08 -7.43
C ARG A 198 0.36 -12.40 -7.49
N ALA A 199 1.68 -12.33 -7.38
CA ALA A 199 2.54 -13.50 -7.49
C ALA A 199 2.28 -14.50 -6.35
N GLU A 200 2.20 -13.99 -5.13
CA GLU A 200 2.10 -14.81 -3.92
C GLU A 200 0.72 -15.48 -3.77
N VAL A 201 -0.36 -14.76 -4.05
CA VAL A 201 -1.73 -15.32 -3.96
C VAL A 201 -1.94 -16.41 -5.01
N LEU A 202 -1.51 -16.17 -6.26
CA LEU A 202 -1.60 -17.20 -7.30
C LEU A 202 -0.77 -18.45 -6.97
N PHE A 203 0.40 -18.27 -6.37
CA PHE A 203 1.21 -19.39 -5.89
C PHE A 203 0.51 -20.16 -4.76
N LEU A 204 -0.05 -19.49 -3.79
CA LEU A 204 -0.75 -20.12 -2.66
C LEU A 204 -1.93 -20.97 -3.14
N GLN A 205 -2.68 -20.48 -4.12
CA GLN A 205 -3.80 -21.17 -4.75
C GLN A 205 -3.38 -22.21 -5.81
N GLY A 206 -2.10 -22.31 -6.16
CA GLY A 206 -1.62 -23.23 -7.20
C GLY A 206 -2.12 -22.87 -8.61
N ILE A 207 -2.45 -21.62 -8.86
CA ILE A 207 -3.07 -21.16 -10.11
C ILE A 207 -1.99 -20.60 -11.04
N ASN A 208 -1.98 -21.11 -12.29
CA ASN A 208 -1.11 -20.59 -13.34
C ASN A 208 -1.49 -19.14 -13.68
N PRO A 209 -0.53 -18.17 -13.68
CA PRO A 209 -0.82 -16.76 -13.95
C PRO A 209 -1.44 -16.48 -15.31
N TRP A 210 -1.23 -17.32 -16.32
CA TRP A 210 -1.77 -17.17 -17.68
C TRP A 210 -3.16 -17.76 -17.86
N ARG A 211 -3.63 -18.55 -16.90
CA ARG A 211 -4.96 -19.16 -16.97
C ARG A 211 -6.04 -18.09 -17.14
N PRO A 212 -6.92 -18.19 -18.15
CA PRO A 212 -8.04 -17.29 -18.34
C PRO A 212 -8.98 -17.30 -17.13
N GLY A 213 -9.47 -16.12 -16.71
CA GLY A 213 -10.35 -16.03 -15.54
C GLY A 213 -11.61 -16.90 -15.66
N ARG A 214 -12.21 -16.99 -16.87
CA ARG A 214 -13.38 -17.86 -17.12
C ARG A 214 -13.14 -19.37 -16.94
N GLN A 215 -11.87 -19.79 -16.83
CA GLN A 215 -11.50 -21.18 -16.57
C GLN A 215 -11.25 -21.45 -15.09
N LEU A 216 -11.33 -20.44 -14.25
CA LEU A 216 -11.28 -20.64 -12.80
C LEU A 216 -12.59 -21.29 -12.35
N ARG A 217 -12.48 -22.18 -11.36
CA ARG A 217 -13.62 -22.63 -10.58
C ARG A 217 -13.99 -21.54 -9.56
N GLU A 218 -15.21 -21.56 -9.10
CA GLU A 218 -15.70 -20.58 -8.12
C GLU A 218 -14.92 -20.64 -6.80
N ASP A 219 -14.58 -21.86 -6.33
CA ASP A 219 -13.77 -22.07 -5.13
C ASP A 219 -12.34 -21.51 -5.27
N GLU A 220 -11.74 -21.61 -6.45
CA GLU A 220 -10.42 -21.02 -6.74
C GLU A 220 -10.47 -19.48 -6.73
N ALA A 221 -11.48 -18.91 -7.38
CA ALA A 221 -11.66 -17.45 -7.39
C ALA A 221 -11.96 -16.92 -5.98
N ALA A 222 -12.79 -17.60 -5.20
CA ALA A 222 -13.06 -17.28 -3.81
C ALA A 222 -11.80 -17.44 -2.93
N GLY A 223 -10.99 -18.47 -3.20
CA GLY A 223 -9.69 -18.69 -2.54
C GLY A 223 -8.70 -17.55 -2.78
N ILE A 224 -8.63 -17.03 -4.03
CA ILE A 224 -7.82 -15.85 -4.35
C ILE A 224 -8.27 -14.65 -3.48
N TRP A 225 -9.57 -14.40 -3.38
CA TRP A 225 -10.09 -13.32 -2.55
C TRP A 225 -9.75 -13.51 -1.07
N ALA A 226 -10.02 -14.68 -0.52
CA ALA A 226 -9.80 -14.98 0.89
C ALA A 226 -8.32 -14.84 1.29
N ASP A 227 -7.40 -15.40 0.48
CA ASP A 227 -5.96 -15.23 0.70
C ASP A 227 -5.50 -13.79 0.56
N THR A 228 -6.06 -13.04 -0.39
CA THR A 228 -5.76 -11.60 -0.54
C THR A 228 -6.16 -10.83 0.72
N VAL A 229 -7.39 -11.03 1.23
CA VAL A 229 -7.87 -10.40 2.46
C VAL A 229 -6.93 -10.72 3.63
N ARG A 230 -6.61 -11.99 3.82
CA ARG A 230 -5.73 -12.46 4.90
C ARG A 230 -4.35 -11.82 4.81
N LEU A 231 -3.69 -11.96 3.66
CA LEU A 231 -2.33 -11.46 3.46
C LEU A 231 -2.23 -9.94 3.55
N MET A 232 -3.24 -9.21 3.05
CA MET A 232 -3.25 -7.75 3.15
C MET A 232 -3.50 -7.29 4.59
N LYS A 233 -4.37 -7.95 5.36
CA LYS A 233 -4.53 -7.70 6.80
C LYS A 233 -3.23 -7.93 7.56
N ASP A 234 -2.53 -9.04 7.25
CA ASP A 234 -1.21 -9.31 7.82
C ASP A 234 -0.20 -8.23 7.44
N GLY A 235 -0.20 -7.78 6.18
CA GLY A 235 0.64 -6.69 5.71
C GLY A 235 0.38 -5.36 6.43
N VAL A 236 -0.88 -5.04 6.76
CA VAL A 236 -1.24 -3.87 7.59
C VAL A 236 -0.66 -4.01 8.99
N ARG A 237 -0.79 -5.19 9.61
CA ARG A 237 -0.28 -5.45 10.97
C ARG A 237 1.24 -5.42 11.04
N GLU A 238 1.91 -6.12 10.11
CA GLU A 238 3.37 -6.30 10.11
C GLU A 238 4.13 -5.09 9.50
N GLY A 239 3.45 -4.19 8.80
CA GLY A 239 4.06 -3.08 8.08
C GLY A 239 4.80 -3.47 6.80
N ARG A 240 4.73 -4.74 6.40
CA ARG A 240 5.39 -5.31 5.22
C ARG A 240 4.63 -6.53 4.72
N ILE A 241 4.89 -6.91 3.48
CA ILE A 241 4.32 -8.13 2.90
C ILE A 241 5.19 -9.32 3.31
N ILE A 242 4.61 -10.25 4.06
CA ILE A 242 5.20 -11.54 4.43
C ILE A 242 4.14 -12.60 4.14
N THR A 243 4.41 -13.47 3.20
CA THR A 243 3.44 -14.47 2.73
C THR A 243 3.81 -15.88 3.19
N THR A 244 5.08 -16.08 3.55
CA THR A 244 5.61 -17.37 3.97
C THR A 244 5.20 -17.74 5.39
N THR A 245 4.89 -19.02 5.62
CA THR A 245 4.72 -19.60 6.95
C THR A 245 6.07 -19.83 7.63
N SER A 246 6.08 -20.11 8.94
CA SER A 246 7.28 -20.48 9.70
C SER A 246 7.97 -21.71 9.14
N GLU A 247 7.19 -22.71 8.79
CA GLU A 247 7.65 -23.99 8.21
C GLU A 247 8.33 -23.74 6.86
N ALA A 248 7.71 -22.96 5.97
CA ALA A 248 8.26 -22.64 4.65
C ALA A 248 9.57 -21.82 4.73
N ARG A 249 9.84 -21.18 5.86
CA ARG A 249 11.09 -20.44 6.09
C ARG A 249 12.22 -21.31 6.68
N ASN A 250 11.93 -22.52 7.15
CA ASN A 250 12.92 -23.39 7.78
C ASN A 250 13.75 -22.65 8.86
N GLY A 251 13.08 -22.00 9.81
CA GLY A 251 13.72 -21.26 10.90
C GLY A 251 14.35 -19.91 10.51
N ARG A 252 14.33 -19.52 9.22
CA ARG A 252 14.84 -18.21 8.80
C ARG A 252 13.95 -17.09 9.30
N PRO A 253 14.52 -15.91 9.65
CA PRO A 253 13.75 -14.75 10.06
C PRO A 253 12.74 -14.31 8.98
N LYS A 254 11.59 -13.79 9.38
CA LYS A 254 10.55 -13.26 8.48
C LYS A 254 11.10 -12.30 7.42
N ARG A 255 12.04 -11.44 7.82
CA ARG A 255 12.62 -10.41 6.94
C ARG A 255 13.51 -10.96 5.84
N SER A 256 14.19 -12.08 6.07
CA SER A 256 15.12 -12.69 5.10
C SER A 256 14.45 -13.61 4.09
N ALA A 257 13.23 -14.06 4.38
CA ALA A 257 12.52 -15.04 3.55
C ALA A 257 11.01 -14.72 3.44
N PRO A 258 10.63 -13.48 3.05
CA PRO A 258 9.25 -13.03 3.16
C PRO A 258 8.30 -13.67 2.14
N ASN A 259 8.81 -14.12 0.97
CA ASN A 259 7.99 -14.52 -0.17
C ASN A 259 8.22 -15.97 -0.59
N TYR A 260 7.20 -16.58 -1.20
CA TYR A 260 7.30 -17.89 -1.83
C TYR A 260 7.94 -17.81 -3.22
N VAL A 261 7.50 -16.88 -4.07
CA VAL A 261 7.94 -16.79 -5.48
C VAL A 261 8.44 -15.41 -5.89
N TYR A 262 7.90 -14.33 -5.30
CA TYR A 262 8.23 -12.98 -5.72
C TYR A 262 9.71 -12.66 -5.56
N LYS A 263 10.36 -12.25 -6.69
CA LYS A 263 11.81 -11.96 -6.80
C LYS A 263 12.72 -13.13 -6.40
N ARG A 264 12.27 -14.36 -6.65
CA ARG A 264 13.05 -15.58 -6.36
C ARG A 264 13.37 -16.39 -7.60
N THR A 265 13.51 -15.76 -8.76
CA THR A 265 13.86 -16.43 -10.03
C THR A 265 15.10 -17.28 -9.88
N GLY A 266 15.01 -18.56 -10.31
CA GLY A 266 16.09 -19.54 -10.23
C GLY A 266 16.26 -20.20 -8.86
N GLU A 267 15.69 -19.62 -7.79
CA GLU A 267 15.73 -20.26 -6.47
C GLU A 267 14.75 -21.44 -6.39
N PRO A 268 15.05 -22.45 -5.55
CA PRO A 268 14.16 -23.60 -5.37
C PRO A 268 12.83 -23.18 -4.74
N CYS A 269 11.73 -23.70 -5.29
CA CYS A 269 10.39 -23.52 -4.73
C CYS A 269 10.35 -24.08 -3.30
N ARG A 270 9.76 -23.32 -2.39
CA ARG A 270 9.65 -23.73 -0.97
C ARG A 270 8.68 -24.87 -0.71
N ARG A 271 7.88 -25.29 -1.73
CA ARG A 271 6.98 -26.46 -1.65
C ARG A 271 7.56 -27.71 -2.32
N CYS A 272 8.10 -27.56 -3.56
CA CYS A 272 8.45 -28.73 -4.39
C CYS A 272 9.91 -28.74 -4.87
N GLY A 273 10.71 -27.74 -4.55
CA GLY A 273 12.12 -27.65 -4.96
C GLY A 273 12.36 -27.19 -6.40
N THR A 274 11.36 -27.18 -7.28
CA THR A 274 11.50 -26.74 -8.67
C THR A 274 11.92 -25.27 -8.74
N PRO A 275 12.84 -24.89 -9.64
CA PRO A 275 13.26 -23.50 -9.78
C PRO A 275 12.09 -22.56 -10.13
N ILE A 276 12.01 -21.42 -9.45
CA ILE A 276 11.03 -20.37 -9.74
C ILE A 276 11.36 -19.72 -11.08
N LEU A 277 10.35 -19.57 -11.92
CA LEU A 277 10.45 -18.90 -13.21
C LEU A 277 9.96 -17.45 -13.12
N THR A 278 10.37 -16.65 -14.11
CA THR A 278 9.91 -15.29 -14.33
C THR A 278 9.69 -15.03 -15.82
N ALA A 279 8.66 -14.25 -16.13
CA ALA A 279 8.38 -13.75 -17.47
C ALA A 279 7.74 -12.37 -17.38
N GLU A 280 7.71 -11.65 -18.49
CA GLU A 280 6.98 -10.39 -18.57
C GLU A 280 5.48 -10.66 -18.78
N MET A 281 4.64 -9.94 -18.01
CA MET A 281 3.19 -9.94 -18.14
C MET A 281 2.65 -8.54 -17.84
N ALA A 282 2.06 -7.88 -18.85
CA ALA A 282 1.54 -6.51 -18.75
C ALA A 282 2.61 -5.52 -18.23
N ALA A 283 3.76 -5.46 -18.88
CA ALA A 283 4.93 -4.61 -18.57
C ALA A 283 5.48 -4.80 -17.13
N ARG A 284 5.26 -5.96 -16.52
CA ARG A 284 5.78 -6.29 -15.19
C ARG A 284 6.20 -7.76 -15.11
N ASN A 285 7.29 -8.04 -14.41
CA ASN A 285 7.69 -9.42 -14.18
C ASN A 285 6.66 -10.13 -13.30
N VAL A 286 6.17 -11.28 -13.78
CA VAL A 286 5.44 -12.27 -12.99
C VAL A 286 6.40 -13.38 -12.56
N TYR A 287 6.18 -13.93 -11.37
CA TYR A 287 7.01 -14.98 -10.78
C TYR A 287 6.09 -16.15 -10.43
N TRP A 288 6.48 -17.38 -10.78
CA TRP A 288 5.68 -18.57 -10.48
C TRP A 288 6.54 -19.83 -10.40
N CYS A 289 6.00 -20.85 -9.75
CA CYS A 289 6.56 -22.19 -9.77
C CYS A 289 5.88 -23.02 -10.88
N PRO A 290 6.58 -23.49 -11.92
CA PRO A 290 5.95 -24.21 -13.01
C PRO A 290 5.35 -25.55 -12.60
N GLN A 291 5.84 -26.18 -11.53
CA GLN A 291 5.30 -27.44 -11.01
C GLN A 291 4.07 -27.22 -10.13
N CYS A 292 4.12 -26.26 -9.19
CA CYS A 292 2.98 -25.99 -8.28
C CYS A 292 1.84 -25.24 -8.97
N GLN A 293 2.12 -24.53 -10.05
CA GLN A 293 1.18 -23.71 -10.82
C GLN A 293 1.17 -24.17 -12.29
N ALA A 294 1.02 -25.47 -12.50
CA ALA A 294 0.96 -26.06 -13.85
C ALA A 294 -0.19 -25.44 -14.67
N ALA A 295 -0.05 -25.51 -16.02
CA ALA A 295 -1.04 -24.99 -16.96
C ALA A 295 -2.33 -25.82 -16.94
#